data_7b5670125baadbf6a8d435e9f6658124
#
_entry.id   7b5670125baadbf6a8d435e9f6658124
#
_cell.length_a   1.000
_cell.length_b   1.000
_cell.length_c   1.000
_cell.angle_alpha   90.00
_cell.angle_beta   90.00
_cell.angle_gamma   90.00
#
_symmetry.space_group_name_H-M   'P 1'
#
loop_
_entity.id
_entity.type
_entity.pdbx_description
1 polymer ?
#
loop_
_entity_poly.entity_id
_entity_poly.type
_entity_poly.pdbx_seq_one_letter_code
_entity_poly.pdbx_strand_id
1 'polypeptide(L)'
;MLNLVRLFAVVDDIFCLFQGHIENVALLKQQYGLNKTANEVIIVIEAYRTLRDRGPYPADQVVRDIQGKFAFILYDSSSKNAFLASVSNKNVLYSS
;
A
#
# COMPACT_ATOMS: atom_id res chain seq x y z
N MET A 1 13.41 1.23 -21.85
CA MET A 1 13.61 1.46 -20.40
C MET A 1 12.26 1.65 -19.73
N LEU A 2 12.08 1.00 -18.61
CA LEU A 2 10.84 1.12 -17.85
C LEU A 2 10.89 2.37 -16.98
N ASN A 3 9.90 3.25 -17.18
CA ASN A 3 9.74 4.40 -16.31
C ASN A 3 8.87 3.98 -15.13
N LEU A 4 9.52 3.58 -14.05
CA LEU A 4 8.81 3.22 -12.84
C LEU A 4 8.51 4.48 -12.04
N VAL A 5 7.26 4.67 -11.70
CA VAL A 5 6.87 5.74 -10.78
C VAL A 5 7.35 5.33 -9.39
N ARG A 6 8.11 6.23 -8.76
CA ARG A 6 8.57 6.04 -7.38
C ARG A 6 7.96 7.11 -6.53
N LEU A 7 7.23 6.71 -5.52
CA LEU A 7 6.53 7.61 -4.62
C LEU A 7 6.95 7.31 -3.19
N PHE A 8 7.05 8.36 -2.41
CA PHE A 8 7.35 8.26 -1.00
C PHE A 8 6.40 9.15 -0.23
N ALA A 9 5.86 8.65 0.87
CA ALA A 9 4.99 9.44 1.72
C ALA A 9 5.12 9.02 3.17
N VAL A 10 4.79 9.96 4.03
CA VAL A 10 4.71 9.73 5.47
C VAL A 10 3.34 10.24 5.91
N VAL A 11 2.56 9.38 6.53
CA VAL A 11 1.25 9.74 7.10
C VAL A 11 1.26 9.28 8.55
N ASP A 12 1.11 10.23 9.46
CA ASP A 12 1.26 9.97 10.89
C ASP A 12 2.62 9.30 11.15
N ASP A 13 2.61 8.08 11.68
CA ASP A 13 3.83 7.35 11.99
C ASP A 13 4.16 6.28 10.94
N ILE A 14 3.51 6.33 9.79
CA ILE A 14 3.67 5.31 8.75
C ILE A 14 4.45 5.90 7.58
N PHE A 15 5.57 5.24 7.25
CA PHE A 15 6.42 5.58 6.13
C PHE A 15 6.20 4.56 5.03
N CYS A 16 6.08 5.01 3.78
CA CYS A 16 5.92 4.09 2.67
C CYS A 16 6.70 4.57 1.46
N LEU A 17 7.46 3.65 0.88
CA LEU A 17 8.12 3.84 -0.40
C LEU A 17 7.43 2.91 -1.39
N PHE A 18 6.93 3.47 -2.47
CA PHE A 18 6.13 2.74 -3.45
C PHE A 18 6.75 2.88 -4.84
N GLN A 19 6.66 1.82 -5.62
CA GLN A 19 7.13 1.84 -6.99
C GLN A 19 6.19 0.95 -7.83
N GLY A 20 5.81 1.44 -9.01
CA GLY A 20 4.97 0.68 -9.91
C GLY A 20 3.64 1.36 -10.17
N HIS A 21 2.61 0.55 -10.42
CA HIS A 21 1.31 1.04 -10.85
C HIS A 21 0.18 0.21 -10.24
N ILE A 22 -0.84 0.90 -9.73
CA ILE A 22 -2.06 0.28 -9.23
C ILE A 22 -3.15 0.48 -10.29
N GLU A 23 -3.86 -0.59 -10.62
CA GLU A 23 -4.89 -0.56 -11.66
C GLU A 23 -6.27 -0.16 -11.14
N ASN A 24 -6.62 -0.54 -9.91
CA ASN A 24 -7.95 -0.30 -9.36
C ASN A 24 -7.99 0.89 -8.40
N VAL A 25 -7.32 1.98 -8.78
CA VAL A 25 -7.19 3.19 -7.93
C VAL A 25 -8.55 3.77 -7.57
N ALA A 26 -9.45 3.92 -8.55
CA ALA A 26 -10.75 4.55 -8.30
C ALA A 26 -11.58 3.73 -7.30
N LEU A 27 -11.58 2.42 -7.44
CA LEU A 27 -12.29 1.54 -6.52
C LEU A 27 -11.73 1.64 -5.11
N LEU A 28 -10.42 1.67 -4.98
CA LEU A 28 -9.76 1.75 -3.67
C LEU A 28 -10.03 3.10 -3.00
N LYS A 29 -10.00 4.19 -3.76
CA LYS A 29 -10.33 5.50 -3.21
C LYS A 29 -11.76 5.54 -2.66
N GLN A 30 -12.69 4.93 -3.37
CA GLN A 30 -14.07 4.85 -2.91
C GLN A 30 -14.18 3.95 -1.68
N GLN A 31 -13.54 2.80 -1.71
CA GLN A 31 -13.62 1.81 -0.64
C GLN A 31 -13.07 2.33 0.68
N TYR A 32 -11.98 3.09 0.64
CA TYR A 32 -11.34 3.64 1.83
C TYR A 32 -11.69 5.10 2.09
N GLY A 33 -12.60 5.68 1.31
CA GLY A 33 -13.04 7.05 1.51
C GLY A 33 -11.94 8.08 1.32
N LEU A 34 -11.08 7.88 0.32
CA LEU A 34 -9.92 8.73 0.12
C LEU A 34 -10.23 9.91 -0.78
N ASN A 35 -9.42 10.97 -0.65
CA ASN A 35 -9.50 12.14 -1.49
C ASN A 35 -9.19 11.77 -2.95
N LYS A 36 -9.79 12.49 -3.89
CA LYS A 36 -9.53 12.28 -5.32
C LYS A 36 -8.07 12.49 -5.69
N THR A 37 -7.35 13.30 -4.92
CA THR A 37 -5.94 13.60 -5.18
C THR A 37 -4.98 12.59 -4.56
N ALA A 38 -5.49 11.59 -3.82
CA ALA A 38 -4.62 10.58 -3.22
C ALA A 38 -3.90 9.80 -4.31
N ASN A 39 -2.59 9.67 -4.18
CA ASN A 39 -1.78 8.89 -5.11
C ASN A 39 -1.63 7.46 -4.59
N GLU A 40 -0.91 6.62 -5.35
CA GLU A 40 -0.79 5.20 -5.04
C GLU A 40 -0.16 4.95 -3.68
N VAL A 41 0.86 5.71 -3.30
CA VAL A 41 1.52 5.52 -2.01
C VAL A 41 0.56 5.83 -0.85
N ILE A 42 -0.26 6.85 -1.02
CA ILE A 42 -1.27 7.19 0.00
C ILE A 42 -2.33 6.09 0.10
N ILE A 43 -2.73 5.51 -1.02
CA ILE A 43 -3.68 4.40 -1.04
C ILE A 43 -3.13 3.23 -0.20
N VAL A 44 -1.87 2.87 -0.39
CA VAL A 44 -1.23 1.79 0.35
C VAL A 44 -1.23 2.10 1.85
N ILE A 45 -0.81 3.31 2.22
CA ILE A 45 -0.75 3.70 3.63
C ILE A 45 -2.14 3.66 4.27
N GLU A 46 -3.14 4.22 3.59
CA GLU A 46 -4.49 4.27 4.14
C GLU A 46 -5.13 2.89 4.22
N ALA A 47 -4.87 2.02 3.26
CA ALA A 47 -5.33 0.63 3.32
C ALA A 47 -4.74 -0.09 4.52
N TYR A 48 -3.43 0.06 4.72
CA TYR A 48 -2.75 -0.54 5.87
C TYR A 48 -3.32 0.00 7.19
N ARG A 49 -3.46 1.33 7.29
CA ARG A 49 -3.93 1.97 8.51
C ARG A 49 -5.35 1.52 8.86
N THR A 50 -6.22 1.44 7.87
CA THR A 50 -7.61 1.01 8.07
C THR A 50 -7.66 -0.42 8.59
N LEU A 51 -6.88 -1.32 8.00
CA LEU A 51 -6.85 -2.71 8.44
C LEU A 51 -6.26 -2.85 9.84
N ARG A 52 -5.21 -2.10 10.12
CA ARG A 52 -4.59 -2.10 11.45
C ARG A 52 -5.59 -1.66 12.52
N ASP A 53 -6.34 -0.58 12.24
CA ASP A 53 -7.23 0.03 13.22
C ASP A 53 -8.50 -0.80 13.45
N ARG A 54 -8.89 -1.61 12.46
CA ARG A 54 -10.08 -2.46 12.59
C ARG A 54 -9.82 -3.77 13.32
N GLY A 55 -8.56 -4.11 13.55
CA GLY A 55 -8.23 -5.34 14.25
C GLY A 55 -6.92 -5.93 13.76
N PRO A 56 -6.54 -7.08 14.30
CA PRO A 56 -5.27 -7.70 13.95
C PRO A 56 -5.35 -8.45 12.62
N TYR A 57 -5.53 -7.73 11.53
CA TYR A 57 -5.53 -8.36 10.22
C TYR A 57 -4.11 -8.68 9.79
N PRO A 58 -3.90 -9.83 9.13
CA PRO A 58 -2.59 -10.14 8.55
C PRO A 58 -2.18 -9.07 7.53
N ALA A 59 -0.88 -8.80 7.47
CA ALA A 59 -0.37 -7.77 6.56
C ALA A 59 -0.70 -8.06 5.10
N ASP A 60 -0.85 -9.33 4.72
CA ASP A 60 -1.19 -9.71 3.35
C ASP A 60 -2.58 -9.24 2.92
N GLN A 61 -3.46 -8.90 3.84
CA GLN A 61 -4.76 -8.34 3.48
C GLN A 61 -4.61 -7.01 2.76
N VAL A 62 -3.54 -6.26 3.07
CA VAL A 62 -3.30 -4.98 2.41
C VAL A 62 -3.16 -5.17 0.89
N VAL A 63 -2.45 -6.21 0.46
CA VAL A 63 -2.18 -6.42 -0.96
C VAL A 63 -3.31 -7.15 -1.69
N ARG A 64 -4.21 -7.82 -0.98
CA ARG A 64 -5.28 -8.60 -1.62
C ARG A 64 -6.25 -7.74 -2.41
N ASP A 65 -6.55 -6.55 -1.91
CA ASP A 65 -7.51 -5.66 -2.53
C ASP A 65 -6.88 -4.75 -3.57
N ILE A 66 -5.55 -4.71 -3.64
CA ILE A 66 -4.83 -3.82 -4.56
C ILE A 66 -4.38 -4.62 -5.77
N GLN A 67 -4.81 -4.19 -6.95
CA GLN A 67 -4.49 -4.85 -8.21
C GLN A 67 -3.50 -4.02 -9.01
N GLY A 68 -2.57 -4.69 -9.69
CA GLY A 68 -1.59 -4.03 -10.53
C GLY A 68 -0.22 -4.69 -10.45
N LYS A 69 0.78 -3.94 -10.88
CA LYS A 69 2.19 -4.35 -10.80
C LYS A 69 2.92 -3.30 -9.98
N PHE A 70 3.29 -3.66 -8.77
CA PHE A 70 3.89 -2.69 -7.85
C PHE A 70 4.69 -3.40 -6.78
N ALA A 71 5.53 -2.62 -6.12
CA ALA A 71 6.25 -3.06 -4.93
C ALA A 71 6.26 -1.91 -3.95
N PHE A 72 6.23 -2.21 -2.67
CA PHE A 72 6.34 -1.18 -1.66
C PHE A 72 7.03 -1.70 -0.40
N ILE A 73 7.60 -0.75 0.33
CA ILE A 73 8.15 -0.96 1.67
C ILE A 73 7.37 -0.02 2.58
N LEU A 74 6.77 -0.57 3.62
CA LEU A 74 6.01 0.20 4.57
C LEU A 74 6.58 -0.03 5.95
N TYR A 75 6.80 1.06 6.68
CA TYR A 75 7.27 1.00 8.06
C TYR A 75 6.31 1.76 8.97
N ASP A 76 5.77 1.05 9.96
CA ASP A 76 4.90 1.62 10.97
C ASP A 76 5.71 1.82 12.24
N SER A 77 6.12 3.07 12.50
CA SER A 77 6.98 3.36 13.63
C SER A 77 6.25 3.24 14.97
N SER A 78 4.93 3.33 14.99
CA SER A 78 4.18 3.19 16.23
C SER A 78 4.22 1.76 16.79
N SER A 79 4.22 0.78 15.89
CA SER A 79 4.30 -0.65 16.27
C SER A 79 5.68 -1.24 15.98
N LYS A 80 6.57 -0.48 15.33
CA LYS A 80 7.91 -0.91 14.92
C LYS A 80 7.87 -2.10 13.99
N ASN A 81 6.86 -2.16 13.13
CA ASN A 81 6.71 -3.22 12.13
C ASN A 81 7.07 -2.72 10.76
N ALA A 82 7.80 -3.54 10.01
CA ALA A 82 8.11 -3.28 8.62
C ALA A 82 7.42 -4.33 7.76
N PHE A 83 6.92 -3.91 6.60
CA PHE A 83 6.21 -4.78 5.70
C PHE A 83 6.67 -4.50 4.27
N LEU A 84 7.05 -5.57 3.58
CA LEU A 84 7.52 -5.52 2.20
C LEU A 84 6.58 -6.35 1.33
N ALA A 85 6.20 -5.82 0.18
CA ALA A 85 5.37 -6.56 -0.74
C ALA A 85 5.76 -6.27 -2.18
N SER A 86 5.62 -7.28 -3.02
CA SER A 86 5.79 -7.16 -4.47
C SER A 86 4.69 -7.94 -5.13
N VAL A 87 3.97 -7.29 -6.03
CA VAL A 87 2.82 -7.87 -6.73
C VAL A 87 3.05 -7.74 -8.23
N SER A 88 2.92 -8.84 -8.95
CA SER A 88 3.05 -8.86 -10.40
C SER A 88 2.18 -9.98 -10.96
N ASN A 89 1.18 -9.63 -11.78
CA ASN A 89 0.34 -10.60 -12.49
C ASN A 89 -0.21 -11.70 -11.57
N LYS A 90 -0.87 -11.36 -10.49
CA LYS A 90 -1.45 -12.31 -9.52
C LYS A 90 -0.42 -13.02 -8.65
N ASN A 91 0.87 -12.82 -8.89
CA ASN A 91 1.91 -13.35 -8.02
C ASN A 91 2.20 -12.33 -6.93
N VAL A 92 2.06 -12.73 -5.69
CA VAL A 92 2.28 -11.85 -4.55
C VAL A 92 3.41 -12.41 -3.70
N LEU A 93 4.44 -11.58 -3.51
CA LEU A 93 5.53 -11.88 -2.59
C LEU A 93 5.51 -10.82 -1.51
N TYR A 94 5.47 -11.24 -0.27
CA TYR A 94 5.50 -10.28 0.83
C TYR A 94 6.29 -10.86 2.00
N SER A 95 6.80 -9.96 2.83
CA SER A 95 7.57 -10.28 4.02
C SER A 95 7.32 -9.20 5.07
N SER A 96 7.31 -9.60 6.28
CA SER A 96 7.14 -8.67 7.41
C SER A 96 8.30 -8.75 8.39
#